data_bd5e0a4dded083cd3fc9019f5851a4ff
#
_entry.id   bd5e0a4dded083cd3fc9019f5851a4ff
#
_cell.length_a   1.000
_cell.length_b   1.000
_cell.length_c   1.000
_cell.angle_alpha   90.00
_cell.angle_beta   90.00
_cell.angle_gamma   90.00
#
_symmetry.space_group_name_H-M   'P 1'
#
loop_
_entity.id
_entity.type
_entity.pdbx_description
1 polymer ?
#
loop_
_entity_poly.entity_id
_entity_poly.type
_entity_poly.pdbx_seq_one_letter_code
_entity_poly.pdbx_strand_id
1 'polypeptide(L)'
;MRESLSVTRFPNALGVAYPAIRQIIAVAGRVLPGLQVPMSFYLDVSKVFSEREWRDEFYRDPLGRTAYPVSFLSSLFATDMSVLVDGNIACPVVAFVSTGDPLFTLGYSRLVYERLVAPQKRLIELPADRHLILNEKAERVTPTILAALDDYLR
;
A
#
# COMPACT_ATOMS: atom_id res chain seq x y z
N MET A 1 6.11 -1.89 10.37
CA MET A 1 5.07 -2.92 10.13
C MET A 1 3.86 -2.89 11.08
N ARG A 2 4.01 -2.50 12.35
CA ARG A 2 2.83 -2.43 13.26
C ARG A 2 1.80 -1.36 12.87
N GLU A 3 2.22 -0.29 12.21
CA GLU A 3 1.33 0.83 11.83
C GLU A 3 0.59 0.60 10.51
N SER A 4 1.08 -0.28 9.62
CA SER A 4 0.37 -0.65 8.39
C SER A 4 -0.91 -1.47 8.62
N LEU A 5 -1.15 -1.90 9.84
CA LEU A 5 -2.36 -2.64 10.20
C LEU A 5 -3.58 -1.74 10.42
N SER A 6 -3.45 -0.42 10.33
CA SER A 6 -4.60 0.51 10.37
C SER A 6 -5.59 0.29 9.22
N VAL A 7 -5.13 -0.37 8.16
CA VAL A 7 -5.90 -0.76 6.96
C VAL A 7 -6.77 -1.99 7.18
N THR A 8 -6.36 -2.86 8.09
CA THR A 8 -7.14 -4.07 8.33
C THR A 8 -8.37 -3.74 9.16
N ARG A 9 -9.46 -4.46 8.93
CA ARG A 9 -10.64 -4.43 9.81
C ARG A 9 -10.33 -4.81 11.25
N PHE A 10 -9.10 -5.25 11.51
CA PHE A 10 -8.67 -5.78 12.77
C PHE A 10 -7.92 -4.70 13.55
N PRO A 11 -8.31 -4.42 14.80
CA PRO A 11 -7.68 -3.39 15.61
C PRO A 11 -6.22 -3.72 15.94
N ASN A 12 -5.44 -2.71 16.32
CA ASN A 12 -4.01 -2.76 16.66
C ASN A 12 -3.58 -3.90 17.61
N ALA A 13 -4.52 -4.51 18.35
CA ALA A 13 -4.28 -5.69 19.18
C ALA A 13 -3.72 -6.88 18.38
N LEU A 14 -4.00 -6.97 17.08
CA LEU A 14 -3.46 -8.04 16.22
C LEU A 14 -1.99 -7.83 15.83
N GLY A 15 -1.40 -6.68 16.10
CA GLY A 15 0.04 -6.49 15.92
C GLY A 15 0.89 -7.48 16.72
N VAL A 16 0.38 -7.92 17.88
CA VAL A 16 1.03 -8.96 18.72
C VAL A 16 0.84 -10.35 18.07
N ALA A 17 -0.30 -10.59 17.42
CA ALA A 17 -0.63 -11.86 16.78
C ALA A 17 -0.06 -11.97 15.34
N TYR A 18 0.56 -10.91 14.81
CA TYR A 18 1.08 -10.88 13.44
C TYR A 18 1.98 -12.06 13.06
N PRO A 19 2.95 -12.50 13.90
CA PRO A 19 3.77 -13.67 13.57
C PRO A 19 2.96 -14.95 13.43
N ALA A 20 1.95 -15.13 14.29
CA ALA A 20 1.07 -16.30 14.24
C ALA A 20 0.17 -16.26 12.99
N ILE A 21 -0.40 -15.10 12.66
CA ILE A 21 -1.21 -14.90 11.45
C ILE A 21 -0.38 -15.19 10.20
N ARG A 22 0.85 -14.68 10.11
CA ARG A 22 1.78 -14.97 9.02
C ARG A 22 2.03 -16.46 8.87
N GLN A 23 2.25 -17.16 9.97
CA GLN A 23 2.48 -18.61 9.96
C GLN A 23 1.24 -19.38 9.47
N ILE A 24 0.05 -19.01 9.94
CA ILE A 24 -1.22 -19.59 9.50
C ILE A 24 -1.41 -19.40 8.00
N ILE A 25 -1.20 -18.17 7.49
CA ILE A 25 -1.32 -17.88 6.07
C ILE A 25 -0.27 -18.65 5.26
N ALA A 26 0.95 -18.80 5.75
CA ALA A 26 2.00 -19.57 5.09
C ALA A 26 1.66 -21.05 4.97
N VAL A 27 1.11 -21.65 6.03
CA VAL A 27 0.63 -23.04 6.01
C VAL A 27 -0.56 -23.19 5.07
N ALA A 28 -1.56 -22.32 5.20
CA ALA A 28 -2.74 -22.33 4.34
C ALA A 28 -2.36 -22.16 2.85
N GLY A 29 -1.40 -21.28 2.54
CA GLY A 29 -0.89 -21.09 1.18
C GLY A 29 -0.21 -22.31 0.57
N ARG A 30 0.30 -23.23 1.40
CA ARG A 30 0.87 -24.51 0.97
C ARG A 30 -0.17 -25.60 0.80
N VAL A 31 -1.15 -25.66 1.73
CA VAL A 31 -2.13 -26.76 1.79
C VAL A 31 -3.33 -26.48 0.86
N LEU A 32 -3.76 -25.24 0.78
CA LEU A 32 -4.92 -24.79 0.01
C LEU A 32 -4.58 -23.59 -0.87
N PRO A 33 -3.59 -23.67 -1.78
CA PRO A 33 -3.06 -22.52 -2.51
C PRO A 33 -4.10 -21.74 -3.31
N GLY A 34 -5.11 -22.41 -3.83
CA GLY A 34 -6.19 -21.82 -4.63
C GLY A 34 -7.38 -21.28 -3.85
N LEU A 35 -7.39 -21.44 -2.50
CA LEU A 35 -8.50 -20.93 -1.68
C LEU A 35 -8.62 -19.40 -1.85
N GLN A 36 -9.80 -18.94 -2.31
CA GLN A 36 -10.06 -17.52 -2.52
C GLN A 36 -10.44 -16.83 -1.21
N VAL A 37 -9.72 -15.78 -0.87
CA VAL A 37 -9.98 -14.94 0.29
C VAL A 37 -10.53 -13.60 -0.20
N PRO A 38 -11.81 -13.26 0.10
CA PRO A 38 -12.38 -11.98 -0.29
C PRO A 38 -11.57 -10.82 0.30
N MET A 39 -11.30 -9.79 -0.51
CA MET A 39 -10.58 -8.59 -0.08
C MET A 39 -11.28 -7.91 1.10
N SER A 40 -12.62 -7.89 1.09
CA SER A 40 -13.43 -7.33 2.16
C SER A 40 -13.27 -8.02 3.51
N PHE A 41 -12.66 -9.21 3.55
CA PHE A 41 -12.38 -9.91 4.80
C PHE A 41 -11.26 -9.24 5.60
N TYR A 42 -10.24 -8.73 4.93
CA TYR A 42 -9.05 -8.17 5.58
C TYR A 42 -8.85 -6.67 5.33
N LEU A 43 -9.48 -6.10 4.29
CA LEU A 43 -9.35 -4.70 3.91
C LEU A 43 -10.69 -3.97 4.09
N ASP A 44 -10.65 -2.80 4.71
CA ASP A 44 -11.79 -1.89 4.73
C ASP A 44 -11.83 -1.08 3.42
N VAL A 45 -12.60 -1.58 2.46
CA VAL A 45 -12.70 -1.00 1.11
C VAL A 45 -13.23 0.45 1.14
N SER A 46 -13.99 0.83 2.17
CA SER A 46 -14.47 2.21 2.32
C SER A 46 -13.36 3.22 2.57
N LYS A 47 -12.20 2.73 3.04
CA LYS A 47 -11.00 3.56 3.21
C LYS A 47 -10.17 3.69 1.95
N VAL A 48 -10.36 2.80 0.98
CA VAL A 48 -9.64 2.83 -0.30
C VAL A 48 -10.21 3.90 -1.22
N PHE A 49 -11.53 3.93 -1.35
CA PHE A 49 -12.25 4.82 -2.25
C PHE A 49 -12.91 5.97 -1.48
N SER A 50 -12.77 7.20 -1.97
CA SER A 50 -13.45 8.37 -1.40
C SER A 50 -14.90 8.47 -1.83
N GLU A 51 -15.17 8.10 -3.06
CA GLU A 51 -16.45 8.25 -3.71
C GLU A 51 -17.05 6.89 -4.06
N ARG A 52 -18.39 6.82 -3.97
CA ARG A 52 -19.11 5.60 -4.28
C ARG A 52 -18.94 5.18 -5.74
N GLU A 53 -18.85 6.14 -6.65
CA GLU A 53 -18.69 5.88 -8.09
C GLU A 53 -17.42 5.09 -8.39
N TRP A 54 -16.27 5.50 -7.86
CA TRP A 54 -14.99 4.78 -8.02
C TRP A 54 -15.02 3.38 -7.45
N ARG A 55 -15.67 3.21 -6.31
CA ARG A 55 -15.88 1.89 -5.72
C ARG A 55 -16.76 1.01 -6.59
N ASP A 56 -17.87 1.55 -7.09
CA ASP A 56 -18.82 0.81 -7.92
C ASP A 56 -18.20 0.48 -9.28
N GLU A 57 -17.36 1.37 -9.84
CA GLU A 57 -16.58 1.12 -11.04
C GLU A 57 -15.56 -0.01 -10.83
N PHE A 58 -14.81 0.01 -9.73
CA PHE A 58 -13.88 -1.07 -9.38
C PHE A 58 -14.58 -2.43 -9.31
N TYR A 59 -15.78 -2.49 -8.73
CA TYR A 59 -16.54 -3.75 -8.65
C TYR A 59 -17.13 -4.19 -9.98
N ARG A 60 -17.31 -3.28 -10.94
CA ARG A 60 -17.79 -3.58 -12.31
C ARG A 60 -16.67 -3.93 -13.26
N ASP A 61 -15.43 -3.53 -12.95
CA ASP A 61 -14.28 -3.81 -13.79
C ASP A 61 -14.05 -5.33 -13.88
N PRO A 62 -14.13 -5.93 -15.08
CA PRO A 62 -13.89 -7.36 -15.25
C PRO A 62 -12.44 -7.77 -14.93
N LEU A 63 -11.51 -6.82 -14.90
CA LEU A 63 -10.12 -7.03 -14.47
C LEU A 63 -9.95 -6.80 -12.97
N GLY A 64 -10.92 -6.16 -12.31
CA GLY A 64 -10.94 -5.91 -10.87
C GLY A 64 -11.02 -7.23 -10.09
N ARG A 65 -10.06 -7.45 -9.19
CA ARG A 65 -10.04 -8.63 -8.34
C ARG A 65 -10.58 -8.27 -6.96
N THR A 66 -11.69 -8.92 -6.58
CA THR A 66 -12.33 -8.76 -5.26
C THR A 66 -11.96 -9.87 -4.27
N ALA A 67 -11.28 -10.91 -4.76
CA ALA A 67 -10.74 -12.00 -3.97
C ALA A 67 -9.36 -12.42 -4.50
N TYR A 68 -8.49 -12.85 -3.61
CA TYR A 68 -7.16 -13.32 -3.95
C TYR A 68 -6.93 -14.72 -3.39
N PRO A 69 -6.18 -15.60 -4.10
CA PRO A 69 -5.84 -16.91 -3.58
C PRO A 69 -4.94 -16.75 -2.34
N VAL A 70 -5.10 -17.65 -1.38
CA VAL A 70 -4.30 -17.59 -0.14
C VAL A 70 -2.80 -17.75 -0.41
N SER A 71 -2.40 -18.38 -1.50
CA SER A 71 -0.99 -18.44 -1.95
C SER A 71 -0.44 -17.04 -2.27
N PHE A 72 -1.25 -16.17 -2.91
CA PHE A 72 -0.87 -14.77 -3.14
C PHE A 72 -0.68 -14.02 -1.83
N LEU A 73 -1.62 -14.16 -0.88
CA LEU A 73 -1.49 -13.53 0.44
C LEU A 73 -0.26 -14.05 1.18
N SER A 74 0.02 -15.35 1.09
CA SER A 74 1.23 -15.95 1.66
C SER A 74 2.50 -15.32 1.09
N SER A 75 2.58 -15.15 -0.23
CA SER A 75 3.69 -14.49 -0.90
C SER A 75 3.82 -13.03 -0.48
N LEU A 76 2.71 -12.29 -0.43
CA LEU A 76 2.67 -10.89 -0.01
C LEU A 76 3.23 -10.71 1.42
N PHE A 77 2.80 -11.57 2.36
CA PHE A 77 3.31 -11.53 3.74
C PHE A 77 4.73 -12.05 3.90
N ALA A 78 5.24 -12.83 2.94
CA ALA A 78 6.60 -13.33 2.92
C ALA A 78 7.59 -12.39 2.20
N THR A 79 7.09 -11.33 1.52
CA THR A 79 7.93 -10.40 0.77
C THR A 79 8.99 -9.78 1.68
N ASP A 80 10.23 -9.90 1.26
CA ASP A 80 11.37 -9.28 1.93
C ASP A 80 11.48 -7.82 1.51
N MET A 81 11.39 -6.93 2.48
CA MET A 81 11.49 -5.48 2.27
C MET A 81 12.87 -4.94 2.65
N SER A 82 13.84 -5.81 2.96
CA SER A 82 15.19 -5.38 3.34
C SER A 82 15.87 -4.58 2.22
N VAL A 83 15.58 -4.89 0.97
CA VAL A 83 16.09 -4.18 -0.21
C VAL A 83 15.85 -2.66 -0.16
N LEU A 84 14.81 -2.21 0.54
CA LEU A 84 14.51 -0.79 0.69
C LEU A 84 15.42 -0.08 1.70
N VAL A 85 16.09 -0.84 2.57
CA VAL A 85 16.85 -0.31 3.70
C VAL A 85 18.32 -0.77 3.74
N ASP A 86 18.73 -1.68 2.87
CA ASP A 86 20.08 -2.25 2.81
C ASP A 86 21.03 -1.52 1.84
N GLY A 87 20.55 -0.47 1.15
CA GLY A 87 21.36 0.34 0.25
C GLY A 87 21.51 -0.21 -1.18
N ASN A 88 20.73 -1.24 -1.56
CA ASN A 88 20.79 -1.80 -2.91
C ASN A 88 20.04 -0.97 -3.97
N ILE A 89 19.35 0.11 -3.57
CA ILE A 89 18.71 1.03 -4.52
C ILE A 89 19.79 1.96 -5.11
N ALA A 90 20.11 1.75 -6.37
CA ALA A 90 21.16 2.50 -7.07
C ALA A 90 20.64 3.72 -7.85
N CYS A 91 19.33 3.95 -7.89
CA CYS A 91 18.71 5.07 -8.59
C CYS A 91 18.13 6.11 -7.61
N PRO A 92 17.93 7.37 -8.07
CA PRO A 92 17.18 8.36 -7.32
C PRO A 92 15.75 7.91 -7.04
N VAL A 93 15.20 8.31 -5.90
CA VAL A 93 13.84 7.96 -5.48
C VAL A 93 13.04 9.22 -5.14
N VAL A 94 11.90 9.40 -5.79
CA VAL A 94 10.89 10.39 -5.39
C VAL A 94 9.68 9.65 -4.85
N ALA A 95 9.34 9.89 -3.60
CA ALA A 95 8.15 9.33 -2.96
C ALA A 95 7.05 10.39 -2.91
N PHE A 96 5.90 10.08 -3.49
CA PHE A 96 4.69 10.91 -3.38
C PHE A 96 3.76 10.27 -2.37
N VAL A 97 3.34 11.03 -1.37
CA VAL A 97 2.48 10.52 -0.30
C VAL A 97 1.29 11.46 -0.08
N SER A 98 0.12 10.88 0.13
CA SER A 98 -1.07 11.64 0.51
C SER A 98 -1.01 12.02 1.99
N THR A 99 -1.31 13.27 2.32
CA THR A 99 -1.30 13.76 3.71
C THR A 99 -2.45 13.19 4.55
N GLY A 100 -3.55 12.80 3.90
CA GLY A 100 -4.74 12.26 4.55
C GLY A 100 -5.05 10.80 4.18
N ASP A 101 -4.06 10.03 3.70
CA ASP A 101 -4.25 8.62 3.35
C ASP A 101 -4.73 7.82 4.57
N PRO A 102 -5.93 7.22 4.52
CA PRO A 102 -6.44 6.43 5.64
C PRO A 102 -5.84 5.02 5.72
N LEU A 103 -5.15 4.58 4.65
CA LEU A 103 -4.49 3.28 4.59
C LEU A 103 -3.04 3.37 5.09
N PHE A 104 -2.28 4.27 4.50
CA PHE A 104 -0.90 4.54 4.88
C PHE A 104 -0.81 5.93 5.48
N THR A 105 -0.94 6.02 6.79
CA THR A 105 -0.86 7.31 7.46
C THR A 105 0.42 8.06 7.10
N LEU A 106 0.37 9.39 7.07
CA LEU A 106 1.53 10.22 6.76
C LEU A 106 2.75 9.88 7.64
N GLY A 107 2.52 9.60 8.94
CA GLY A 107 3.56 9.17 9.87
C GLY A 107 4.22 7.85 9.45
N TYR A 108 3.42 6.88 9.01
CA TYR A 108 3.96 5.62 8.49
C TYR A 108 4.76 5.83 7.19
N SER A 109 4.24 6.62 6.25
CA SER A 109 4.91 6.90 4.99
C SER A 109 6.25 7.63 5.19
N ARG A 110 6.31 8.60 6.12
CA ARG A 110 7.54 9.27 6.53
C ARG A 110 8.54 8.28 7.15
N LEU A 111 8.08 7.40 8.04
CA LEU A 111 8.92 6.38 8.66
C LEU A 111 9.54 5.43 7.62
N VAL A 112 8.77 5.00 6.62
CA VAL A 112 9.28 4.17 5.51
C VAL A 112 10.31 4.94 4.70
N TYR A 113 10.00 6.20 4.35
CA TYR A 113 10.90 7.06 3.60
C TYR A 113 12.22 7.33 4.34
N GLU A 114 12.20 7.58 5.63
CA GLU A 114 13.40 7.79 6.45
C GLU A 114 14.35 6.60 6.40
N ARG A 115 13.79 5.38 6.46
CA ARG A 115 14.53 4.13 6.41
C ARG A 115 15.03 3.74 5.02
N LEU A 116 14.44 4.29 3.97
CA LEU A 116 14.84 4.02 2.60
C LEU A 116 16.25 4.54 2.36
N VAL A 117 17.13 3.70 1.82
CA VAL A 117 18.51 4.04 1.46
C VAL A 117 18.62 4.12 -0.05
N ALA A 118 18.88 5.34 -0.56
CA ALA A 118 19.07 5.62 -1.98
C ALA A 118 20.07 6.76 -2.15
N PRO A 119 20.77 6.87 -3.31
CA PRO A 119 21.80 7.90 -3.54
C PRO A 119 21.22 9.33 -3.47
N GLN A 120 20.00 9.49 -3.92
CA GLN A 120 19.20 10.71 -3.79
C GLN A 120 17.78 10.31 -3.47
N LYS A 121 17.14 10.99 -2.53
CA LYS A 121 15.75 10.75 -2.21
C LYS A 121 15.01 12.05 -1.88
N ARG A 122 13.75 12.13 -2.30
CA ARG A 122 12.86 13.27 -2.03
C ARG A 122 11.48 12.75 -1.64
N LEU A 123 10.90 13.32 -0.58
CA LEU A 123 9.52 13.09 -0.18
C LEU A 123 8.68 14.31 -0.57
N ILE A 124 7.57 14.07 -1.26
CA ILE A 124 6.60 15.09 -1.66
C ILE A 124 5.25 14.73 -1.06
N GLU A 125 4.78 15.59 -0.19
CA GLU A 125 3.50 15.45 0.47
C GLU A 125 2.42 16.12 -0.37
N LEU A 126 1.48 15.33 -0.86
CA LEU A 126 0.37 15.78 -1.67
C LEU A 126 -0.84 16.08 -0.76
N PRO A 127 -1.49 17.25 -0.91
CA PRO A 127 -2.66 17.61 -0.12
C PRO A 127 -3.90 16.86 -0.62
N ALA A 128 -3.93 15.57 -0.35
CA ALA A 128 -5.00 14.66 -0.69
C ALA A 128 -5.41 13.86 0.55
N ASP A 129 -6.63 13.34 0.53
CA ASP A 129 -7.28 12.68 1.66
C ASP A 129 -7.57 11.20 1.40
N ARG A 130 -6.98 10.62 0.33
CA ARG A 130 -7.25 9.24 -0.10
C ARG A 130 -5.99 8.52 -0.56
N HIS A 131 -6.12 7.19 -0.65
CA HIS A 131 -5.04 6.31 -1.08
C HIS A 131 -4.83 6.37 -2.59
N LEU A 132 -5.91 6.30 -3.37
CA LEU A 132 -5.86 6.26 -4.83
C LEU A 132 -5.80 7.67 -5.46
N ILE A 133 -4.80 8.46 -5.06
CA ILE A 133 -4.67 9.86 -5.45
C ILE A 133 -4.56 10.09 -6.97
N LEU A 134 -3.93 9.15 -7.69
CA LEU A 134 -3.78 9.24 -9.15
C LEU A 134 -5.06 8.88 -9.91
N ASN A 135 -5.96 8.13 -9.29
CA ASN A 135 -7.26 7.81 -9.87
C ASN A 135 -8.31 8.88 -9.54
N GLU A 136 -8.49 9.17 -8.26
CA GLU A 136 -9.58 10.02 -7.80
C GLU A 136 -9.27 11.51 -7.78
N LYS A 137 -7.98 11.88 -7.72
CA LYS A 137 -7.52 13.28 -7.61
C LYS A 137 -6.43 13.63 -8.62
N ALA A 138 -6.39 12.92 -9.75
CA ALA A 138 -5.36 13.07 -10.79
C ALA A 138 -5.17 14.55 -11.20
N GLU A 139 -6.23 15.25 -11.52
CA GLU A 139 -6.16 16.66 -11.95
C GLU A 139 -5.49 17.57 -10.92
N ARG A 140 -5.68 17.29 -9.64
CA ARG A 140 -5.14 18.07 -8.54
C ARG A 140 -3.68 17.78 -8.26
N VAL A 141 -3.26 16.53 -8.39
CA VAL A 141 -1.92 16.08 -7.98
C VAL A 141 -0.93 15.98 -9.14
N THR A 142 -1.39 15.72 -10.36
CA THR A 142 -0.54 15.55 -11.54
C THR A 142 0.40 16.73 -11.79
N PRO A 143 -0.01 18.00 -11.71
CA PRO A 143 0.90 19.13 -11.93
C PRO A 143 2.10 19.10 -10.96
N THR A 144 1.87 18.80 -9.69
CA THR A 144 2.93 18.71 -8.67
C THR A 144 3.88 17.54 -8.96
N ILE A 145 3.32 16.40 -9.39
CA ILE A 145 4.10 15.21 -9.74
C ILE A 145 4.99 15.50 -10.95
N LEU A 146 4.42 16.07 -12.02
CA LEU A 146 5.17 16.40 -13.24
C LEU A 146 6.28 17.42 -12.96
N ALA A 147 6.00 18.47 -12.19
CA ALA A 147 7.01 19.47 -11.82
C ALA A 147 8.17 18.84 -11.05
N ALA A 148 7.87 17.90 -10.14
CA ALA A 148 8.90 17.22 -9.38
C ALA A 148 9.74 16.25 -10.23
N LEU A 149 9.12 15.61 -11.24
CA LEU A 149 9.83 14.74 -12.18
C LEU A 149 10.72 15.56 -13.11
N ASP A 150 10.26 16.70 -13.61
CA ASP A 150 11.07 17.60 -14.43
C ASP A 150 12.33 18.07 -13.72
N ASP A 151 12.25 18.35 -12.42
CA ASP A 151 13.42 18.71 -11.60
C ASP A 151 14.44 17.57 -11.51
N TYR A 152 14.00 16.32 -11.61
CA TYR A 152 14.85 15.12 -11.53
C TYR A 152 15.47 14.72 -12.86
N LEU A 153 14.86 15.13 -13.99
CA LEU A 153 15.31 14.77 -15.34
C LEU A 153 16.29 15.78 -15.93
N ARG A 154 16.50 16.91 -15.25
CA ARG A 154 17.46 17.95 -15.61
C ARG A 154 18.79 17.74 -14.92
#